data_c5134d754d16e849f12d92ead9881740
#
_entry.id   c5134d754d16e849f12d92ead9881740
#
_cell.length_a   1.000
_cell.length_b   1.000
_cell.length_c   1.000
_cell.angle_alpha   90.00
_cell.angle_beta   90.00
_cell.angle_gamma   90.00
#
_symmetry.space_group_name_H-M   'P 1'
#
loop_
_entity.id
_entity.type
_entity.pdbx_description
1 polymer ?
#
loop_
_entity_poly.entity_id
_entity_poly.type
_entity_poly.pdbx_seq_one_letter_code
_entity_poly.pdbx_strand_id
1 'polypeptide(L)'
;MEVQRSDFVDIPVVRYTAEDNAFVPDHKYTSEEVYFDIDLNGEHAAAAFCSPVDLEDLVIGMLAQMGCIRSYADITDLTVDAVHLSASVKTTVDAQRWAEEALQNPRYFSARRILKLRPEEIFERPRDVRFSAKDILATADELLAHLSKTHDT
;
A
#
# COMPACT_ATOMS: atom_id res chain seq x y z
N MET A 1 -16.40 17.44 -3.34
CA MET A 1 -15.81 17.23 -4.68
C MET A 1 -14.72 16.21 -4.47
N GLU A 2 -14.99 15.00 -4.89
CA GLU A 2 -14.05 13.88 -4.71
C GLU A 2 -12.84 14.11 -5.62
N VAL A 3 -11.67 14.25 -5.03
CA VAL A 3 -10.42 14.37 -5.78
C VAL A 3 -10.02 12.95 -6.17
N GLN A 4 -10.41 12.54 -7.38
CA GLN A 4 -9.93 11.30 -7.95
C GLN A 4 -8.48 11.56 -8.42
N ARG A 5 -7.51 11.06 -7.66
CA ARG A 5 -6.11 11.08 -8.09
C ARG A 5 -5.86 9.98 -9.11
N SER A 6 -5.01 10.26 -10.07
CA SER A 6 -4.51 9.28 -11.03
C SER A 6 -3.24 8.67 -10.46
N ASP A 7 -3.05 7.39 -10.69
CA ASP A 7 -1.78 6.69 -10.43
C ASP A 7 -0.67 7.08 -11.40
N PHE A 8 -1.02 7.85 -12.45
CA PHE A 8 -0.09 8.30 -13.48
C PHE A 8 -0.07 9.79 -13.63
N VAL A 9 1.14 10.32 -13.81
CA VAL A 9 1.41 11.71 -14.15
C VAL A 9 2.02 11.75 -15.55
N ASP A 10 1.46 12.58 -16.41
CA ASP A 10 2.04 12.87 -17.72
C ASP A 10 3.17 13.90 -17.56
N ILE A 11 4.39 13.50 -17.89
CA ILE A 11 5.59 14.33 -17.75
C ILE A 11 6.12 14.67 -19.14
N PRO A 12 6.29 15.96 -19.48
CA PRO A 12 6.99 16.34 -20.70
C PRO A 12 8.47 15.97 -20.59
N VAL A 13 8.95 15.23 -21.55
CA VAL A 13 10.33 14.77 -21.64
C VAL A 13 10.95 15.16 -22.99
N VAL A 14 12.26 15.04 -23.08
CA VAL A 14 12.97 15.16 -24.35
C VAL A 14 13.63 13.82 -24.62
N ARG A 15 13.22 13.17 -25.70
CA ARG A 15 13.74 11.87 -26.13
C ARG A 15 14.82 12.08 -27.18
N TYR A 16 15.96 11.42 -26.97
CA TYR A 16 16.99 11.33 -28.00
C TYR A 16 16.70 10.14 -28.93
N THR A 17 16.66 10.42 -30.24
CA THR A 17 16.55 9.40 -31.29
C THR A 17 17.90 9.23 -31.97
N ALA A 18 18.49 8.05 -31.83
CA ALA A 18 19.82 7.75 -32.38
C ALA A 18 19.81 7.70 -33.92
N GLU A 19 18.70 7.32 -34.53
CA GLU A 19 18.51 7.24 -35.97
C GLU A 19 18.63 8.62 -36.61
N ASP A 20 18.01 9.62 -36.02
CA ASP A 20 17.98 10.99 -36.53
C ASP A 20 19.07 11.89 -35.90
N ASN A 21 19.80 11.36 -34.90
CA ASN A 21 20.72 12.11 -34.05
C ASN A 21 20.10 13.43 -33.52
N ALA A 22 18.85 13.34 -33.07
CA ALA A 22 18.03 14.48 -32.69
C ALA A 22 17.36 14.30 -31.32
N PHE A 23 17.14 15.44 -30.68
CA PHE A 23 16.30 15.51 -29.48
C PHE A 23 14.90 15.95 -29.87
N VAL A 24 13.90 15.11 -29.50
CA VAL A 24 12.51 15.34 -29.88
C VAL A 24 11.68 15.49 -28.60
N PRO A 25 10.83 16.51 -28.51
CA PRO A 25 9.86 16.62 -27.42
C PRO A 25 8.94 15.39 -27.42
N ASP A 26 8.71 14.84 -26.24
CA ASP A 26 7.87 13.65 -26.04
C ASP A 26 7.16 13.76 -24.68
N HIS A 27 6.25 12.85 -24.43
CA HIS A 27 5.54 12.73 -23.16
C HIS A 27 5.72 11.33 -22.59
N LYS A 28 5.90 11.25 -21.30
CA LYS A 28 6.01 9.96 -20.60
C LYS A 28 5.06 9.93 -19.42
N TYR A 29 4.27 8.85 -19.37
CA TYR A 29 3.48 8.54 -18.19
C TYR A 29 4.36 7.86 -17.15
N THR A 30 4.29 8.32 -15.92
CA THR A 30 5.02 7.72 -14.79
C THR A 30 4.10 7.65 -13.58
N SER A 31 4.33 6.68 -12.71
CA SER A 31 3.59 6.59 -11.44
C SER A 31 3.91 7.78 -10.55
N GLU A 32 2.88 8.36 -9.93
CA GLU A 32 3.06 9.32 -8.85
C GLU A 32 3.43 8.57 -7.57
N GLU A 33 4.41 9.07 -6.83
CA GLU A 33 4.73 8.60 -5.49
C GLU A 33 4.51 9.75 -4.50
N VAL A 34 3.73 9.47 -3.47
CA VAL A 34 3.38 10.42 -2.42
C VAL A 34 3.77 9.89 -1.05
N TYR A 35 4.02 10.82 -0.13
CA TYR A 35 4.16 10.47 1.28
C TYR A 35 2.77 10.48 1.93
N PHE A 36 2.42 9.40 2.61
CA PHE A 36 1.10 9.16 3.16
C PHE A 36 1.21 8.77 4.64
N ASP A 37 0.49 9.51 5.49
CA ASP A 37 0.49 9.33 6.94
C ASP A 37 -0.73 8.53 7.42
N ILE A 38 -0.54 7.70 8.44
CA ILE A 38 -1.60 6.89 9.05
C ILE A 38 -1.62 7.15 10.56
N ASP A 39 -2.75 7.67 11.03
CA ASP A 39 -3.06 7.82 12.44
C ASP A 39 -3.99 6.69 12.91
N LEU A 40 -3.65 6.08 14.02
CA LEU A 40 -4.43 5.03 14.67
C LEU A 40 -4.88 5.48 16.07
N ASN A 41 -6.19 5.53 16.30
CA ASN A 41 -6.80 5.95 17.55
C ASN A 41 -6.35 7.36 18.03
N GLY A 42 -6.00 8.24 17.08
CA GLY A 42 -5.57 9.60 17.33
C GLY A 42 -4.07 9.79 17.55
N GLU A 43 -3.27 8.74 17.39
CA GLU A 43 -1.81 8.80 17.45
C GLU A 43 -1.20 8.39 16.12
N HIS A 44 -0.09 9.00 15.76
CA HIS A 44 0.65 8.64 14.54
C HIS A 44 1.18 7.19 14.64
N ALA A 45 0.76 6.35 13.72
CA ALA A 45 1.11 4.93 13.72
C ALA A 45 2.14 4.57 12.67
N ALA A 46 2.01 5.11 11.46
CA ALA A 46 2.89 4.76 10.34
C ALA A 46 2.87 5.83 9.26
N ALA A 47 3.85 5.77 8.37
CA ALA A 47 3.87 6.50 7.12
C ALA A 47 4.47 5.63 6.01
N ALA A 48 4.04 5.87 4.77
CA ALA A 48 4.53 5.14 3.61
C ALA A 48 4.72 6.07 2.40
N PHE A 49 5.67 5.74 1.54
CA PHE A 49 5.68 6.21 0.18
C PHE A 49 4.88 5.24 -0.68
N CYS A 50 3.91 5.74 -1.41
CA CYS A 50 2.99 4.92 -2.21
C CYS A 50 2.41 5.69 -3.39
N SER A 51 1.85 4.99 -4.36
CA SER A 51 0.96 5.62 -5.34
C SER A 51 -0.35 6.05 -4.67
N PRO A 52 -0.91 7.22 -5.03
CA PRO A 52 -2.09 7.78 -4.34
C PRO A 52 -3.41 7.15 -4.78
N VAL A 53 -3.44 5.83 -4.94
CA VAL A 53 -4.60 5.03 -5.33
C VAL A 53 -4.80 3.91 -4.31
N ASP A 54 -6.04 3.43 -4.18
CA ASP A 54 -6.42 2.33 -3.27
C ASP A 54 -5.88 2.52 -1.83
N LEU A 55 -5.87 3.80 -1.39
CA LEU A 55 -5.28 4.20 -0.11
C LEU A 55 -5.96 3.54 1.10
N GLU A 56 -7.25 3.23 0.99
CA GLU A 56 -7.99 2.52 2.03
C GLU A 56 -7.46 1.09 2.20
N ASP A 57 -7.26 0.39 1.09
CA ASP A 57 -6.69 -0.96 1.09
C ASP A 57 -5.25 -0.98 1.60
N LEU A 58 -4.47 0.04 1.23
CA LEU A 58 -3.12 0.24 1.74
C LEU A 58 -3.11 0.36 3.27
N VAL A 59 -3.99 1.21 3.83
CA VAL A 59 -4.11 1.42 5.28
C VAL A 59 -4.45 0.12 5.99
N ILE A 60 -5.49 -0.58 5.52
CA ILE A 60 -5.92 -1.86 6.11
C ILE A 60 -4.77 -2.89 6.06
N GLY A 61 -4.13 -3.00 4.90
CA GLY A 61 -3.00 -3.91 4.70
C GLY A 61 -1.82 -3.61 5.62
N MET A 62 -1.46 -2.33 5.77
CA MET A 62 -0.38 -1.92 6.66
C MET A 62 -0.69 -2.20 8.13
N LEU A 63 -1.90 -1.84 8.61
CA LEU A 63 -2.30 -2.11 9.99
C LEU A 63 -2.35 -3.60 10.30
N ALA A 64 -2.83 -4.42 9.36
CA ALA A 64 -2.81 -5.87 9.49
C ALA A 64 -1.38 -6.43 9.53
N GLN A 65 -0.50 -5.94 8.67
CA GLN A 65 0.90 -6.35 8.62
C GLN A 65 1.66 -5.96 9.89
N MET A 66 1.35 -4.80 10.47
CA MET A 66 1.91 -4.32 11.72
C MET A 66 1.34 -5.07 12.95
N GLY A 67 0.29 -5.86 12.79
CA GLY A 67 -0.39 -6.56 13.88
C GLY A 67 -1.33 -5.67 14.69
N CYS A 68 -1.65 -4.49 14.20
CA CYS A 68 -2.57 -3.55 14.84
C CYS A 68 -4.04 -3.98 14.73
N ILE A 69 -4.36 -4.77 13.71
CA ILE A 69 -5.68 -5.42 13.52
C ILE A 69 -5.48 -6.88 13.13
N ARG A 70 -6.45 -7.72 13.44
CA ARG A 70 -6.48 -9.15 13.08
C ARG A 70 -7.54 -9.45 12.02
N SER A 71 -8.54 -8.58 11.94
CA SER A 71 -9.62 -8.67 10.97
C SER A 71 -10.16 -7.28 10.64
N TYR A 72 -10.90 -7.18 9.55
CA TYR A 72 -11.59 -5.94 9.18
C TYR A 72 -12.62 -5.51 10.25
N ALA A 73 -13.20 -6.46 10.97
CA ALA A 73 -14.16 -6.17 12.05
C ALA A 73 -13.54 -5.42 13.25
N ASP A 74 -12.23 -5.38 13.34
CA ASP A 74 -11.52 -4.61 14.37
C ASP A 74 -11.56 -3.10 14.09
N ILE A 75 -11.80 -2.70 12.84
CA ILE A 75 -11.92 -1.30 12.42
C ILE A 75 -13.34 -0.81 12.69
N THR A 76 -13.47 0.23 13.48
CA THR A 76 -14.77 0.86 13.80
C THR A 76 -15.02 2.12 12.98
N ASP A 77 -13.96 2.77 12.51
CA ASP A 77 -14.02 3.96 11.67
C ASP A 77 -12.73 4.03 10.85
N LEU A 78 -12.84 4.37 9.56
CA LEU A 78 -11.72 4.59 8.66
C LEU A 78 -12.06 5.77 7.75
N THR A 79 -11.25 6.80 7.82
CA THR A 79 -11.36 7.97 6.95
C THR A 79 -10.04 8.22 6.26
N VAL A 80 -10.08 8.30 4.93
CA VAL A 80 -8.92 8.65 4.09
C VAL A 80 -9.10 10.06 3.55
N ASP A 81 -8.13 10.91 3.80
CA ASP A 81 -8.03 12.25 3.22
C ASP A 81 -7.01 12.24 2.08
N ALA A 82 -7.51 12.07 0.86
CA ALA A 82 -6.68 12.06 -0.33
C ALA A 82 -6.07 13.44 -0.68
N VAL A 83 -6.59 14.54 -0.11
CA VAL A 83 -6.04 15.88 -0.32
C VAL A 83 -4.81 16.10 0.55
N HIS A 84 -4.93 15.77 1.83
CA HIS A 84 -3.84 15.92 2.81
C HIS A 84 -2.95 14.68 2.90
N LEU A 85 -3.25 13.64 2.13
CA LEU A 85 -2.49 12.39 2.06
C LEU A 85 -2.32 11.74 3.44
N SER A 86 -3.44 11.57 4.12
CA SER A 86 -3.49 10.96 5.45
C SER A 86 -4.71 10.06 5.65
N ALA A 87 -4.60 9.15 6.60
CA ALA A 87 -5.73 8.36 7.08
C ALA A 87 -5.86 8.44 8.59
N SER A 88 -7.10 8.41 9.05
CA SER A 88 -7.43 8.27 10.47
C SER A 88 -8.24 6.99 10.66
N VAL A 89 -7.78 6.12 11.53
CA VAL A 89 -8.39 4.82 11.82
C VAL A 89 -8.73 4.73 13.30
N LYS A 90 -9.95 4.25 13.58
CA LYS A 90 -10.35 3.84 14.93
C LYS A 90 -10.60 2.35 14.97
N THR A 91 -10.17 1.73 16.04
CA THR A 91 -10.33 0.29 16.25
C THR A 91 -11.16 -0.02 17.49
N THR A 92 -11.60 -1.26 17.60
CA THR A 92 -12.24 -1.78 18.83
C THR A 92 -11.26 -1.69 20.01
N VAL A 93 -11.79 -1.73 21.24
CA VAL A 93 -10.96 -1.68 22.47
C VAL A 93 -9.94 -2.81 22.52
N ASP A 94 -10.30 -4.00 22.06
CA ASP A 94 -9.38 -5.15 22.04
C ASP A 94 -8.27 -4.95 21.02
N ALA A 95 -8.61 -4.49 19.81
CA ALA A 95 -7.63 -4.17 18.80
C ALA A 95 -6.74 -2.98 19.18
N GLN A 96 -7.27 -2.02 19.94
CA GLN A 96 -6.46 -0.92 20.47
C GLN A 96 -5.35 -1.42 21.40
N ARG A 97 -5.63 -2.39 22.27
CA ARG A 97 -4.60 -2.98 23.14
C ARG A 97 -3.49 -3.66 22.34
N TRP A 98 -3.86 -4.39 21.28
CA TRP A 98 -2.85 -5.01 20.41
C TRP A 98 -2.05 -3.97 19.65
N ALA A 99 -2.69 -2.90 19.19
CA ALA A 99 -2.00 -1.81 18.53
C ALA A 99 -0.95 -1.18 19.46
N GLU A 100 -1.32 -0.88 20.70
CA GLU A 100 -0.40 -0.33 21.70
C GLU A 100 0.81 -1.26 21.92
N GLU A 101 0.58 -2.58 22.05
CA GLU A 101 1.65 -3.57 22.18
C GLU A 101 2.51 -3.66 20.91
N ALA A 102 1.89 -3.68 19.74
CA ALA A 102 2.56 -3.73 18.46
C ALA A 102 3.41 -2.48 18.23
N LEU A 103 2.87 -1.31 18.51
CA LEU A 103 3.54 -0.03 18.34
C LEU A 103 4.70 0.17 19.32
N GLN A 104 4.63 -0.38 20.52
CA GLN A 104 5.73 -0.37 21.49
C GLN A 104 6.82 -1.39 21.17
N ASN A 105 6.52 -2.36 20.30
CA ASN A 105 7.48 -3.38 19.94
C ASN A 105 8.35 -2.91 18.76
N PRO A 106 9.65 -2.60 18.98
CA PRO A 106 10.52 -2.11 17.92
C PRO A 106 10.70 -3.11 16.74
N ARG A 107 10.14 -4.31 16.84
CA ARG A 107 10.13 -5.29 15.74
C ARG A 107 9.16 -4.91 14.62
N TYR A 108 8.14 -4.10 14.90
CA TYR A 108 7.10 -3.75 13.93
C TYR A 108 7.38 -2.44 13.16
N PHE A 109 8.30 -1.59 13.65
CA PHE A 109 8.43 -0.20 13.22
C PHE A 109 9.43 0.14 12.11
N SER A 110 10.05 -0.79 11.44
CA SER A 110 10.84 -0.40 10.27
C SER A 110 10.50 -1.27 9.07
N ALA A 111 10.27 -0.63 7.91
CA ALA A 111 10.13 -1.35 6.64
C ALA A 111 11.28 -2.35 6.40
N ARG A 112 12.48 -2.04 6.90
CA ARG A 112 13.63 -2.96 6.90
C ARG A 112 13.50 -4.12 7.89
N ARG A 113 12.65 -4.02 8.92
CA ARG A 113 12.41 -5.07 9.91
C ARG A 113 11.20 -5.92 9.57
N ILE A 114 10.20 -5.38 8.87
CA ILE A 114 9.05 -6.15 8.37
C ILE A 114 9.51 -7.34 7.53
N LEU A 115 10.57 -7.17 6.74
CA LEU A 115 11.18 -8.26 5.96
C LEU A 115 11.86 -9.35 6.80
N LYS A 116 12.04 -9.16 8.11
CA LYS A 116 12.66 -10.12 9.03
C LYS A 116 11.68 -10.80 9.98
N LEU A 117 10.41 -10.37 9.98
CA LEU A 117 9.39 -11.03 10.77
C LEU A 117 9.09 -12.40 10.17
N ARG A 118 9.11 -13.42 11.01
CA ARG A 118 8.63 -14.73 10.59
C ARG A 118 7.14 -14.65 10.35
N PRO A 119 6.65 -15.22 9.26
CA PRO A 119 5.21 -15.21 8.95
C PRO A 119 4.32 -15.68 10.09
N GLU A 120 4.83 -16.59 10.93
CA GLU A 120 4.13 -17.14 12.09
C GLU A 120 3.95 -16.14 13.25
N GLU A 121 4.75 -15.07 13.27
CA GLU A 121 4.74 -14.07 14.34
C GLU A 121 3.76 -12.92 14.05
N ILE A 122 3.28 -12.79 12.80
CA ILE A 122 2.46 -11.67 12.35
C ILE A 122 0.98 -12.03 12.32
N PHE A 123 0.65 -13.26 11.97
CA PHE A 123 -0.73 -13.72 11.84
C PHE A 123 -0.91 -15.12 12.42
N GLU A 124 -1.97 -15.32 13.21
CA GLU A 124 -2.55 -16.65 13.35
C GLU A 124 -3.16 -17.03 11.99
N ARG A 125 -2.32 -17.52 11.09
CA ARG A 125 -2.81 -17.98 9.79
C ARG A 125 -3.65 -19.22 10.00
N PRO A 126 -4.81 -19.35 9.35
CA PRO A 126 -5.44 -20.63 9.20
C PRO A 126 -4.40 -21.56 8.54
N ARG A 127 -3.89 -22.55 9.28
CA ARG A 127 -2.84 -23.47 8.80
C ARG A 127 -3.31 -24.36 7.64
N ASP A 128 -4.62 -24.31 7.34
CA ASP A 128 -5.30 -25.17 6.40
C ASP A 128 -5.62 -24.50 5.06
N VAL A 129 -5.23 -23.24 4.85
CA VAL A 129 -5.39 -22.57 3.55
C VAL A 129 -4.40 -23.16 2.57
N ARG A 130 -4.91 -23.82 1.55
CA ARG A 130 -4.13 -24.37 0.44
C ARG A 130 -4.60 -23.71 -0.85
N PHE A 131 -3.65 -23.28 -1.63
CA PHE A 131 -3.89 -22.77 -2.97
C PHE A 131 -3.49 -23.85 -3.97
N SER A 132 -4.30 -24.05 -5.00
CA SER A 132 -3.89 -24.88 -6.13
C SER A 132 -2.87 -24.11 -6.99
N ALA A 133 -1.99 -24.84 -7.68
CA ALA A 133 -1.06 -24.22 -8.64
C ALA A 133 -1.82 -23.43 -9.72
N LYS A 134 -3.03 -23.90 -10.10
CA LYS A 134 -3.89 -23.22 -11.07
C LYS A 134 -4.38 -21.87 -10.55
N ASP A 135 -4.77 -21.78 -9.27
CA ASP A 135 -5.24 -20.53 -8.67
C ASP A 135 -4.10 -19.51 -8.57
N ILE A 136 -2.89 -19.98 -8.19
CA ILE A 136 -1.69 -19.12 -8.13
C ILE A 136 -1.35 -18.57 -9.51
N LEU A 137 -1.36 -19.40 -10.54
CA LEU A 137 -1.07 -18.96 -11.90
C LEU A 137 -2.15 -18.01 -12.44
N ALA A 138 -3.43 -18.29 -12.21
CA ALA A 138 -4.52 -17.42 -12.63
C ALA A 138 -4.43 -16.02 -11.97
N THR A 139 -4.11 -15.98 -10.67
CA THR A 139 -3.90 -14.71 -9.94
C THR A 139 -2.68 -13.96 -10.46
N ALA A 140 -1.60 -14.67 -10.79
CA ALA A 140 -0.41 -14.06 -11.39
C ALA A 140 -0.70 -13.49 -12.78
N ASP A 141 -1.44 -14.22 -13.62
CA ASP A 141 -1.84 -13.74 -14.95
C ASP A 141 -2.75 -12.51 -14.86
N GLU A 142 -3.67 -12.48 -13.90
CA GLU A 142 -4.55 -11.34 -13.64
C GLU A 142 -3.74 -10.12 -13.17
N LEU A 143 -2.80 -10.32 -12.25
CA LEU A 143 -1.89 -9.27 -11.80
C LEU A 143 -1.04 -8.72 -12.95
N LEU A 144 -0.45 -9.60 -13.77
CA LEU A 144 0.34 -9.19 -14.93
C LEU A 144 -0.51 -8.43 -15.96
N ALA A 145 -1.75 -8.84 -16.19
CA ALA A 145 -2.69 -8.12 -17.08
C ALA A 145 -3.05 -6.72 -16.53
N HIS A 146 -3.05 -6.55 -15.21
CA HIS A 146 -3.23 -5.24 -14.58
C HIS A 146 -1.97 -4.38 -14.71
N LEU A 147 -0.80 -4.97 -14.46
CA LEU A 147 0.49 -4.29 -14.57
C LEU A 147 0.85 -3.93 -16.01
N SER A 148 0.46 -4.74 -17.01
CA SER A 148 0.75 -4.45 -18.41
C SER A 148 0.06 -3.17 -18.90
N LYS A 149 -1.10 -2.81 -18.34
CA LYS A 149 -1.75 -1.53 -18.61
C LYS A 149 -0.95 -0.33 -18.09
N THR A 150 -0.03 -0.58 -17.16
CA THR A 150 0.81 0.44 -16.53
C THR A 150 2.24 0.48 -17.10
N HIS A 151 2.65 -0.56 -17.84
CA HIS A 151 4.01 -0.70 -18.37
C HIS A 151 4.13 -0.57 -19.90
N ASP A 152 3.00 -0.49 -20.63
CA ASP A 152 2.98 -0.28 -22.08
C ASP A 152 3.10 1.20 -22.49
N THR A 153 3.84 1.98 -21.67
CA THR A 153 4.18 3.37 -21.97
C THR A 153 5.68 3.60 -21.95
#